data_c4313e2ce561df461696e1b9d7c05684
#
_entry.id   c4313e2ce561df461696e1b9d7c05684
#
_cell.length_a   1.000
_cell.length_b   1.000
_cell.length_c   1.000
_cell.angle_alpha   90.00
_cell.angle_beta   90.00
_cell.angle_gamma   90.00
#
_symmetry.space_group_name_H-M   'P 1'
#
loop_
_entity.id
_entity.type
_entity.pdbx_description
1 polymer ?
#
loop_
_entity_poly.entity_id
_entity_poly.type
_entity_poly.pdbx_seq_one_letter_code
_entity_poly.pdbx_strand_id
1 'polypeptide(L)'
;SSAASDVYKRQAGDSATCATICNGFVSSGVDLILANATGALQAAAAATKDIPILGTAVTEYGVALGIDNFSGTVGGNISGTSDLAPLDQQAAMITELFPDAKNVGIIYCSGEPNSVYQADVVKAALEKAGCTVTIYTFADTNDVVSVTGTASDANDVLYVPTDNTAASCAEAIKGAATKPIVAGEEGICKGCGVATLSIDYYELGRTTGEMAVKILKGEADISTMAIEYYPNPVKKYNPEMASLYNVTIPSDYEAIG
;
A
#
# COMPACT_ATOMS: atom_id res chain seq x y z
N SER A 1 -37.80 -10.32 -0.58
CA SER A 1 -36.51 -9.60 -0.65
C SER A 1 -35.64 -10.07 0.52
N SER A 2 -34.64 -10.91 0.23
CA SER A 2 -33.61 -11.19 1.20
C SER A 2 -32.84 -9.88 1.44
N ALA A 3 -32.81 -9.41 2.68
CA ALA A 3 -31.94 -8.31 3.05
C ALA A 3 -30.51 -8.76 2.73
N ALA A 4 -29.78 -7.95 1.94
CA ALA A 4 -28.36 -8.16 1.74
C ALA A 4 -27.70 -8.11 3.13
N SER A 5 -26.98 -9.16 3.51
CA SER A 5 -26.20 -9.17 4.75
C SER A 5 -24.75 -8.97 4.40
N ASP A 6 -24.15 -7.93 4.96
CA ASP A 6 -22.72 -7.70 4.93
C ASP A 6 -22.06 -8.44 6.10
N VAL A 7 -21.04 -9.27 5.81
CA VAL A 7 -20.29 -10.01 6.81
C VAL A 7 -18.83 -9.55 6.78
N TYR A 8 -18.47 -8.69 7.72
CA TYR A 8 -17.11 -8.22 7.90
C TYR A 8 -16.27 -9.21 8.74
N LYS A 9 -15.09 -9.59 8.22
CA LYS A 9 -14.11 -10.42 8.92
C LYS A 9 -12.74 -9.75 8.91
N ARG A 10 -12.10 -9.70 10.08
CA ARG A 10 -10.77 -9.12 10.26
C ARG A 10 -9.72 -10.23 10.41
N GLN A 11 -8.71 -10.22 9.54
CA GLN A 11 -7.64 -11.23 9.50
C GLN A 11 -6.30 -10.75 10.11
N ALA A 12 -6.19 -9.46 10.44
CA ALA A 12 -5.01 -8.85 11.06
C ALA A 12 -3.67 -9.13 10.33
N GLY A 13 -3.70 -9.30 9.00
CA GLY A 13 -2.52 -9.60 8.18
C GLY A 13 -2.09 -11.08 8.20
N ASP A 14 -2.74 -11.96 8.96
CA ASP A 14 -2.39 -13.38 9.04
C ASP A 14 -2.93 -14.17 7.84
N SER A 15 -2.03 -14.77 7.04
CA SER A 15 -2.36 -15.47 5.81
C SER A 15 -3.20 -16.73 6.02
N ALA A 16 -2.97 -17.48 7.10
CA ALA A 16 -3.75 -18.67 7.42
C ALA A 16 -5.19 -18.31 7.84
N THR A 17 -5.34 -17.21 8.57
CA THR A 17 -6.64 -16.65 8.93
C THR A 17 -7.37 -16.14 7.69
N CYS A 18 -6.69 -15.45 6.76
CA CYS A 18 -7.24 -15.05 5.47
C CYS A 18 -7.82 -16.24 4.70
N ALA A 19 -7.04 -17.31 4.54
CA ALA A 19 -7.47 -18.53 3.84
C ALA A 19 -8.69 -19.17 4.51
N THR A 20 -8.71 -19.25 5.83
CA THR A 20 -9.85 -19.80 6.60
C THR A 20 -11.13 -18.98 6.38
N ILE A 21 -11.03 -17.65 6.42
CA ILE A 21 -12.15 -16.74 6.20
C ILE A 21 -12.69 -16.87 4.76
N CYS A 22 -11.80 -16.85 3.76
CA CYS A 22 -12.20 -16.97 2.35
C CYS A 22 -12.87 -18.30 2.06
N ASN A 23 -12.36 -19.43 2.58
CA ASN A 23 -13.02 -20.73 2.48
C ASN A 23 -14.39 -20.75 3.15
N GLY A 24 -14.55 -20.05 4.27
CA GLY A 24 -15.83 -19.85 4.94
C GLY A 24 -16.84 -19.10 4.06
N PHE A 25 -16.43 -18.03 3.38
CA PHE A 25 -17.28 -17.30 2.42
C PHE A 25 -17.71 -18.18 1.25
N VAL A 26 -16.78 -18.94 0.67
CA VAL A 26 -17.07 -19.90 -0.40
C VAL A 26 -18.12 -20.93 0.05
N SER A 27 -17.90 -21.52 1.24
CA SER A 27 -18.82 -22.53 1.80
C SER A 27 -20.20 -21.95 2.12
N SER A 28 -20.29 -20.65 2.41
CA SER A 28 -21.54 -19.95 2.70
C SER A 28 -22.27 -19.47 1.43
N GLY A 29 -21.63 -19.59 0.26
CA GLY A 29 -22.21 -19.20 -1.03
C GLY A 29 -22.49 -17.69 -1.10
N VAL A 30 -21.54 -16.84 -0.68
CA VAL A 30 -21.69 -15.37 -0.80
C VAL A 30 -21.72 -14.94 -2.27
N ASP A 31 -22.42 -13.86 -2.56
CA ASP A 31 -22.59 -13.35 -3.93
C ASP A 31 -21.36 -12.60 -4.46
N LEU A 32 -20.52 -12.06 -3.56
CA LEU A 32 -19.31 -11.30 -3.89
C LEU A 32 -18.37 -11.26 -2.68
N ILE A 33 -17.05 -11.25 -2.91
CA ILE A 33 -16.01 -11.07 -1.89
C ILE A 33 -15.33 -9.73 -2.11
N LEU A 34 -15.31 -8.88 -1.05
CA LEU A 34 -14.44 -7.70 -0.99
C LEU A 34 -13.15 -8.08 -0.26
N ALA A 35 -12.03 -7.99 -0.96
CA ALA A 35 -10.72 -8.33 -0.43
C ALA A 35 -9.90 -7.05 -0.19
N ASN A 36 -9.68 -6.70 1.07
CA ASN A 36 -8.91 -5.51 1.46
C ASN A 36 -7.43 -5.89 1.68
N ALA A 37 -6.55 -5.27 0.93
CA ALA A 37 -5.11 -5.48 0.84
C ALA A 37 -4.69 -6.74 0.07
N THR A 38 -3.40 -6.76 -0.36
CA THR A 38 -2.78 -7.78 -1.21
C THR A 38 -2.97 -9.21 -0.68
N GLY A 39 -2.69 -9.44 0.61
CA GLY A 39 -2.80 -10.78 1.20
C GLY A 39 -4.23 -11.33 1.22
N ALA A 40 -5.23 -10.46 1.44
CA ALA A 40 -6.64 -10.85 1.37
C ALA A 40 -7.07 -11.18 -0.06
N LEU A 41 -6.61 -10.39 -1.05
CA LEU A 41 -6.86 -10.67 -2.46
C LEU A 41 -6.27 -12.02 -2.88
N GLN A 42 -5.03 -12.30 -2.51
CA GLN A 42 -4.36 -13.58 -2.79
C GLN A 42 -5.13 -14.76 -2.20
N ALA A 43 -5.57 -14.65 -0.95
CA ALA A 43 -6.34 -15.69 -0.28
C ALA A 43 -7.70 -15.92 -0.96
N ALA A 44 -8.41 -14.85 -1.33
CA ALA A 44 -9.69 -14.95 -2.04
C ALA A 44 -9.51 -15.57 -3.44
N ALA A 45 -8.51 -15.14 -4.19
CA ALA A 45 -8.19 -15.67 -5.52
C ALA A 45 -7.81 -17.17 -5.51
N ALA A 46 -7.19 -17.63 -4.41
CA ALA A 46 -6.88 -19.04 -4.20
C ALA A 46 -8.14 -19.87 -3.82
N ALA A 47 -9.09 -19.26 -3.10
CA ALA A 47 -10.26 -19.96 -2.57
C ALA A 47 -11.36 -20.21 -3.63
N THR A 48 -11.52 -19.33 -4.61
CA THR A 48 -12.59 -19.44 -5.62
C THR A 48 -12.20 -18.87 -6.98
N LYS A 49 -12.78 -19.47 -8.04
CA LYS A 49 -12.73 -18.97 -9.41
C LYS A 49 -14.11 -18.56 -9.94
N ASP A 50 -15.15 -18.76 -9.13
CA ASP A 50 -16.55 -18.58 -9.55
C ASP A 50 -17.19 -17.34 -8.89
N ILE A 51 -16.92 -17.12 -7.59
CA ILE A 51 -17.48 -15.96 -6.87
C ILE A 51 -16.70 -14.70 -7.28
N PRO A 52 -17.37 -13.61 -7.68
CA PRO A 52 -16.73 -12.34 -7.96
C PRO A 52 -15.90 -11.82 -6.79
N ILE A 53 -14.68 -11.38 -7.07
CA ILE A 53 -13.76 -10.82 -6.08
C ILE A 53 -13.39 -9.39 -6.49
N LEU A 54 -13.68 -8.42 -5.63
CA LEU A 54 -13.18 -7.06 -5.78
C LEU A 54 -12.08 -6.80 -4.76
N GLY A 55 -10.87 -6.52 -5.23
CA GLY A 55 -9.79 -6.02 -4.40
C GLY A 55 -9.99 -4.53 -4.10
N THR A 56 -9.56 -4.09 -2.91
CA THR A 56 -9.43 -2.67 -2.57
C THR A 56 -8.18 -2.49 -1.73
N ALA A 57 -7.54 -1.32 -1.79
CA ALA A 57 -6.24 -1.09 -1.15
C ALA A 57 -5.21 -2.19 -1.53
N VAL A 58 -5.19 -2.55 -2.80
CA VAL A 58 -4.23 -3.46 -3.42
C VAL A 58 -3.31 -2.63 -4.30
N THR A 59 -2.02 -2.67 -4.00
CA THR A 59 -1.06 -1.76 -4.65
C THR A 59 -0.86 -2.13 -6.12
N GLU A 60 -0.51 -3.40 -6.43
CA GLU A 60 -0.25 -3.83 -7.80
C GLU A 60 -0.80 -5.25 -8.03
N TYR A 61 -1.78 -5.37 -8.91
CA TYR A 61 -2.51 -6.62 -9.15
C TYR A 61 -1.69 -7.68 -9.90
N GLY A 62 -0.82 -7.26 -10.81
CA GLY A 62 0.06 -8.17 -11.55
C GLY A 62 0.97 -8.91 -10.59
N VAL A 63 1.66 -8.19 -9.70
CA VAL A 63 2.54 -8.77 -8.67
C VAL A 63 1.74 -9.59 -7.66
N ALA A 64 0.58 -9.06 -7.20
CA ALA A 64 -0.26 -9.76 -6.23
C ALA A 64 -0.72 -11.14 -6.72
N LEU A 65 -1.02 -11.26 -8.02
CA LEU A 65 -1.61 -12.45 -8.62
C LEU A 65 -0.66 -13.23 -9.53
N GLY A 66 0.60 -12.78 -9.66
CA GLY A 66 1.60 -13.43 -10.52
C GLY A 66 1.25 -13.32 -12.02
N ILE A 67 0.73 -12.18 -12.45
CA ILE A 67 0.35 -11.93 -13.85
C ILE A 67 1.48 -11.18 -14.55
N ASP A 68 2.19 -11.84 -15.44
CA ASP A 68 3.22 -11.21 -16.24
C ASP A 68 2.62 -10.20 -17.23
N ASN A 69 3.30 -9.05 -17.40
CA ASN A 69 2.89 -7.98 -18.32
C ASN A 69 1.45 -7.50 -18.06
N PHE A 70 1.09 -7.33 -16.80
CA PHE A 70 -0.23 -6.85 -16.39
C PHE A 70 -0.59 -5.54 -17.11
N SER A 71 -1.78 -5.50 -17.73
CA SER A 71 -2.22 -4.39 -18.59
C SER A 71 -3.45 -3.63 -18.06
N GLY A 72 -3.74 -3.78 -16.75
CA GLY A 72 -4.83 -3.05 -16.09
C GLY A 72 -6.15 -3.82 -15.97
N THR A 73 -6.27 -5.02 -16.53
CA THR A 73 -7.44 -5.91 -16.34
C THR A 73 -6.96 -7.29 -15.93
N VAL A 74 -7.49 -7.81 -14.81
CA VAL A 74 -7.15 -9.15 -14.32
C VAL A 74 -7.85 -10.23 -15.15
N GLY A 75 -9.13 -10.02 -15.44
CA GLY A 75 -9.98 -11.00 -16.09
C GLY A 75 -10.56 -12.05 -15.13
N GLY A 76 -11.31 -13.01 -15.68
CA GLY A 76 -11.94 -14.06 -14.88
C GLY A 76 -12.92 -13.48 -13.86
N ASN A 77 -12.76 -13.83 -12.59
CA ASN A 77 -13.65 -13.39 -11.51
C ASN A 77 -13.07 -12.27 -10.62
N ILE A 78 -12.03 -11.55 -11.07
CA ILE A 78 -11.32 -10.57 -10.24
C ILE A 78 -11.24 -9.21 -10.93
N SER A 79 -11.54 -8.15 -10.17
CA SER A 79 -11.26 -6.76 -10.49
C SER A 79 -11.08 -5.96 -9.18
N GLY A 80 -11.14 -4.63 -9.23
CA GLY A 80 -11.08 -3.80 -8.03
C GLY A 80 -10.41 -2.45 -8.21
N THR A 81 -9.92 -1.90 -7.12
CA THR A 81 -9.23 -0.61 -7.07
C THR A 81 -7.81 -0.75 -6.55
N SER A 82 -6.91 0.11 -7.05
CA SER A 82 -5.50 0.15 -6.65
C SER A 82 -5.20 1.38 -5.81
N ASP A 83 -4.42 1.20 -4.76
CA ASP A 83 -3.88 2.27 -3.92
C ASP A 83 -2.47 2.71 -4.35
N LEU A 84 -2.01 2.27 -5.52
CA LEU A 84 -0.71 2.64 -6.05
C LEU A 84 -0.66 4.15 -6.36
N ALA A 85 0.04 4.91 -5.54
CA ALA A 85 0.41 6.28 -5.86
C ALA A 85 1.52 6.29 -6.91
N PRO A 86 1.68 7.37 -7.71
CA PRO A 86 2.77 7.49 -8.67
C PRO A 86 4.14 7.42 -7.99
N LEU A 87 4.86 6.31 -8.16
CA LEU A 87 6.12 6.02 -7.45
C LEU A 87 7.27 6.92 -7.89
N ASP A 88 7.26 7.36 -9.14
CA ASP A 88 8.20 8.37 -9.66
C ASP A 88 8.03 9.72 -8.95
N GLN A 89 6.79 10.10 -8.64
CA GLN A 89 6.50 11.31 -7.87
C GLN A 89 6.87 11.15 -6.39
N GLN A 90 6.72 9.96 -5.81
CA GLN A 90 7.21 9.70 -4.45
C GLN A 90 8.75 9.79 -4.39
N ALA A 91 9.45 9.25 -5.38
CA ALA A 91 10.90 9.42 -5.49
C ALA A 91 11.30 10.89 -5.68
N ALA A 92 10.59 11.64 -6.51
CA ALA A 92 10.81 13.06 -6.71
C ALA A 92 10.57 13.87 -5.42
N MET A 93 9.56 13.52 -4.62
CA MET A 93 9.30 14.13 -3.30
C MET A 93 10.50 13.99 -2.35
N ILE A 94 11.20 12.85 -2.36
CA ILE A 94 12.39 12.64 -1.54
C ILE A 94 13.47 13.65 -1.94
N THR A 95 13.77 13.80 -3.22
CA THR A 95 14.78 14.74 -3.71
C THR A 95 14.35 16.20 -3.59
N GLU A 96 13.05 16.50 -3.63
CA GLU A 96 12.48 17.83 -3.39
C GLU A 96 12.69 18.27 -1.93
N LEU A 97 12.33 17.41 -0.98
CA LEU A 97 12.40 17.72 0.45
C LEU A 97 13.81 17.62 1.03
N PHE A 98 14.65 16.77 0.44
CA PHE A 98 16.01 16.49 0.92
C PHE A 98 17.03 16.60 -0.22
N PRO A 99 17.24 17.81 -0.79
CA PRO A 99 18.08 18.00 -2.00
C PRO A 99 19.56 17.66 -1.78
N ASP A 100 20.02 17.67 -0.54
CA ASP A 100 21.40 17.33 -0.18
C ASP A 100 21.61 15.85 0.15
N ALA A 101 20.53 15.06 0.24
CA ALA A 101 20.60 13.64 0.53
C ALA A 101 21.30 12.87 -0.60
N LYS A 102 22.29 12.06 -0.25
CA LYS A 102 23.03 11.19 -1.18
C LYS A 102 22.70 9.72 -0.98
N ASN A 103 22.43 9.33 0.25
CA ASN A 103 22.17 7.97 0.65
C ASN A 103 20.72 7.84 1.10
N VAL A 104 19.96 6.98 0.45
CA VAL A 104 18.54 6.72 0.78
C VAL A 104 18.39 5.27 1.21
N GLY A 105 17.83 5.05 2.40
CA GLY A 105 17.46 3.72 2.87
C GLY A 105 16.01 3.42 2.57
N ILE A 106 15.70 2.30 1.94
CA ILE A 106 14.32 1.83 1.75
C ILE A 106 14.06 0.68 2.72
N ILE A 107 13.04 0.82 3.57
CA ILE A 107 12.71 -0.16 4.63
C ILE A 107 11.34 -0.76 4.35
N TYR A 108 11.23 -2.09 4.30
CA TYR A 108 9.95 -2.77 4.11
C TYR A 108 9.95 -4.21 4.65
N CYS A 109 8.75 -4.78 4.80
CA CYS A 109 8.56 -6.19 5.15
C CYS A 109 8.82 -7.09 3.93
N SER A 110 9.79 -8.01 4.05
CA SER A 110 10.18 -8.92 2.97
C SER A 110 9.06 -9.89 2.54
N GLY A 111 8.07 -10.10 3.39
CA GLY A 111 6.89 -10.93 3.10
C GLY A 111 5.78 -10.24 2.30
N GLU A 112 5.93 -8.95 1.97
CA GLU A 112 4.92 -8.20 1.24
C GLU A 112 5.36 -7.90 -0.22
N PRO A 113 4.81 -8.62 -1.22
CA PRO A 113 5.22 -8.44 -2.62
C PRO A 113 4.89 -7.04 -3.17
N ASN A 114 3.84 -6.38 -2.67
CA ASN A 114 3.54 -4.99 -2.96
C ASN A 114 4.68 -4.04 -2.55
N SER A 115 5.29 -4.30 -1.41
CA SER A 115 6.41 -3.47 -0.90
C SER A 115 7.68 -3.69 -1.71
N VAL A 116 7.98 -4.94 -2.09
CA VAL A 116 9.10 -5.27 -2.98
C VAL A 116 8.99 -4.51 -4.31
N TYR A 117 7.81 -4.58 -4.94
CA TYR A 117 7.56 -3.87 -6.21
C TYR A 117 7.80 -2.37 -6.11
N GLN A 118 7.22 -1.72 -5.08
CA GLN A 118 7.39 -0.29 -4.85
C GLN A 118 8.85 0.08 -4.60
N ALA A 119 9.54 -0.72 -3.76
CA ALA A 119 10.95 -0.50 -3.44
C ALA A 119 11.84 -0.54 -4.68
N ASP A 120 11.62 -1.51 -5.59
CA ASP A 120 12.39 -1.64 -6.83
C ASP A 120 12.18 -0.44 -7.75
N VAL A 121 10.93 0.02 -7.91
CA VAL A 121 10.63 1.17 -8.78
C VAL A 121 11.18 2.48 -8.19
N VAL A 122 10.98 2.72 -6.89
CA VAL A 122 11.48 3.92 -6.22
C VAL A 122 13.01 3.94 -6.20
N LYS A 123 13.64 2.78 -5.93
CA LYS A 123 15.10 2.63 -6.00
C LYS A 123 15.63 3.03 -7.37
N ALA A 124 15.07 2.48 -8.44
CA ALA A 124 15.51 2.80 -9.80
C ALA A 124 15.35 4.30 -10.14
N ALA A 125 14.27 4.94 -9.68
CA ALA A 125 14.03 6.36 -9.87
C ALA A 125 15.05 7.23 -9.10
N LEU A 126 15.33 6.90 -7.84
CA LEU A 126 16.30 7.60 -7.00
C LEU A 126 17.74 7.43 -7.49
N GLU A 127 18.13 6.22 -7.94
CA GLU A 127 19.45 5.97 -8.52
C GLU A 127 19.63 6.77 -9.82
N LYS A 128 18.58 6.86 -10.65
CA LYS A 128 18.59 7.72 -11.83
C LYS A 128 18.71 9.20 -11.48
N ALA A 129 18.21 9.62 -10.33
CA ALA A 129 18.35 10.98 -9.79
C ALA A 129 19.73 11.23 -9.15
N GLY A 130 20.59 10.22 -9.05
CA GLY A 130 21.97 10.32 -8.54
C GLY A 130 22.13 9.96 -7.06
N CYS A 131 21.13 9.37 -6.43
CA CYS A 131 21.22 8.85 -5.06
C CYS A 131 21.84 7.46 -5.03
N THR A 132 22.49 7.12 -3.93
CA THR A 132 22.84 5.72 -3.57
C THR A 132 21.70 5.15 -2.74
N VAL A 133 21.13 4.03 -3.17
CA VAL A 133 19.96 3.43 -2.50
C VAL A 133 20.30 2.07 -1.91
N THR A 134 20.03 1.90 -0.62
CA THR A 134 20.21 0.63 0.09
C THR A 134 18.87 0.10 0.59
N ILE A 135 18.61 -1.18 0.33
CA ILE A 135 17.41 -1.88 0.79
C ILE A 135 17.67 -2.50 2.17
N TYR A 136 16.71 -2.31 3.07
CA TYR A 136 16.67 -2.89 4.40
C TYR A 136 15.34 -3.61 4.59
N THR A 137 15.37 -4.89 4.85
CA THR A 137 14.15 -5.68 5.03
C THR A 137 14.04 -6.24 6.43
N PHE A 138 12.84 -6.26 6.96
CA PHE A 138 12.49 -7.01 8.15
C PHE A 138 11.52 -8.14 7.80
N ALA A 139 11.56 -9.24 8.56
CA ALA A 139 10.69 -10.38 8.31
C ALA A 139 9.36 -10.26 9.06
N ASP A 140 9.41 -9.71 10.25
CA ASP A 140 8.25 -9.46 11.12
C ASP A 140 8.50 -8.24 12.04
N THR A 141 7.53 -7.94 12.88
CA THR A 141 7.57 -6.77 13.77
C THR A 141 8.68 -6.81 14.82
N ASN A 142 9.33 -7.97 15.09
CA ASN A 142 10.39 -8.06 16.09
C ASN A 142 11.70 -7.46 15.59
N ASP A 143 11.94 -7.52 14.28
CA ASP A 143 13.19 -7.04 13.67
C ASP A 143 13.14 -5.54 13.30
N VAL A 144 11.95 -4.95 13.25
CA VAL A 144 11.75 -3.60 12.68
C VAL A 144 12.58 -2.53 13.36
N VAL A 145 12.74 -2.59 14.69
CA VAL A 145 13.50 -1.60 15.45
C VAL A 145 14.99 -1.64 15.08
N SER A 146 15.59 -2.84 15.04
CA SER A 146 17.00 -2.99 14.73
C SER A 146 17.32 -2.66 13.28
N VAL A 147 16.43 -3.03 12.36
CA VAL A 147 16.56 -2.72 10.93
C VAL A 147 16.44 -1.21 10.69
N THR A 148 15.45 -0.56 11.31
CA THR A 148 15.28 0.89 11.21
C THR A 148 16.46 1.66 11.77
N GLY A 149 17.01 1.25 12.93
CA GLY A 149 18.22 1.86 13.51
C GLY A 149 19.42 1.74 12.56
N THR A 150 19.67 0.54 12.04
CA THR A 150 20.76 0.28 11.09
C THR A 150 20.58 1.13 9.81
N ALA A 151 19.38 1.21 9.27
CA ALA A 151 19.10 2.03 8.10
C ALA A 151 19.31 3.54 8.38
N SER A 152 18.89 4.02 9.55
CA SER A 152 19.08 5.42 9.96
C SER A 152 20.55 5.81 10.09
N ASP A 153 21.38 4.92 10.63
CA ASP A 153 22.80 5.20 10.84
C ASP A 153 23.58 5.33 9.52
N ALA A 154 23.12 4.64 8.47
CA ALA A 154 23.82 4.55 7.20
C ALA A 154 23.29 5.50 6.10
N ASN A 155 22.15 6.15 6.30
CA ASN A 155 21.48 6.93 5.26
C ASN A 155 21.15 8.35 5.72
N ASP A 156 20.88 9.23 4.77
CA ASP A 156 20.52 10.63 5.01
C ASP A 156 19.00 10.79 5.19
N VAL A 157 18.23 9.97 4.48
CA VAL A 157 16.76 9.91 4.49
C VAL A 157 16.31 8.47 4.29
N LEU A 158 15.15 8.14 4.83
CA LEU A 158 14.52 6.83 4.70
C LEU A 158 13.24 6.92 3.87
N TYR A 159 12.91 5.85 3.19
CA TYR A 159 11.63 5.65 2.53
C TYR A 159 10.98 4.36 3.02
N VAL A 160 9.71 4.43 3.37
CA VAL A 160 8.88 3.28 3.73
C VAL A 160 7.71 3.21 2.75
N PRO A 161 7.64 2.21 1.86
CA PRO A 161 6.55 2.08 0.90
C PRO A 161 5.20 1.81 1.57
N THR A 162 4.13 1.72 0.80
CA THR A 162 2.83 1.21 1.27
C THR A 162 3.00 -0.26 1.67
N ASP A 163 3.09 -0.49 2.98
CA ASP A 163 3.46 -1.77 3.63
C ASP A 163 2.59 -1.97 4.86
N ASN A 164 1.77 -3.03 4.86
CA ASN A 164 0.80 -3.27 5.94
C ASN A 164 1.49 -3.59 7.28
N THR A 165 2.61 -4.30 7.22
CA THR A 165 3.39 -4.66 8.41
C THR A 165 4.09 -3.43 8.97
N ALA A 166 4.72 -2.60 8.13
CA ALA A 166 5.32 -1.33 8.55
C ALA A 166 4.27 -0.38 9.15
N ALA A 167 3.08 -0.27 8.53
CA ALA A 167 1.99 0.54 9.04
C ALA A 167 1.56 0.11 10.46
N SER A 168 1.53 -1.21 10.71
CA SER A 168 1.19 -1.76 12.05
C SER A 168 2.23 -1.46 13.13
N CYS A 169 3.48 -1.16 12.76
CA CYS A 169 4.58 -0.83 13.65
C CYS A 169 5.17 0.58 13.45
N ALA A 170 4.41 1.49 12.88
CA ALA A 170 4.89 2.85 12.59
C ALA A 170 5.47 3.58 13.82
N GLU A 171 4.87 3.39 14.99
CA GLU A 171 5.40 3.95 16.25
C GLU A 171 6.75 3.35 16.65
N ALA A 172 6.97 2.06 16.41
CA ALA A 172 8.26 1.42 16.67
C ALA A 172 9.32 1.92 15.68
N ILE A 173 8.95 2.12 14.41
CA ILE A 173 9.80 2.75 13.39
C ILE A 173 10.14 4.17 13.82
N LYS A 174 9.16 4.99 14.25
CA LYS A 174 9.38 6.35 14.77
C LYS A 174 10.39 6.36 15.91
N GLY A 175 10.24 5.45 16.86
CA GLY A 175 11.13 5.37 18.04
C GLY A 175 12.57 4.96 17.72
N ALA A 176 12.78 4.23 16.61
CA ALA A 176 14.10 3.76 16.18
C ALA A 176 14.78 4.68 15.14
N ALA A 177 13.99 5.46 14.41
CA ALA A 177 14.48 6.33 13.35
C ALA A 177 15.15 7.59 13.93
N THR A 178 16.37 7.87 13.47
CA THR A 178 17.10 9.11 13.74
C THR A 178 17.18 10.01 12.52
N LYS A 179 16.62 9.58 11.41
CA LYS A 179 16.56 10.29 10.12
C LYS A 179 15.12 10.47 9.66
N PRO A 180 14.85 11.52 8.85
CA PRO A 180 13.51 11.73 8.31
C PRO A 180 13.06 10.57 7.42
N ILE A 181 11.76 10.30 7.44
CA ILE A 181 11.13 9.24 6.64
C ILE A 181 10.14 9.87 5.67
N VAL A 182 10.22 9.53 4.38
CA VAL A 182 9.13 9.75 3.42
C VAL A 182 8.34 8.44 3.33
N ALA A 183 7.02 8.55 3.43
CA ALA A 183 6.13 7.39 3.51
C ALA A 183 5.35 7.17 2.20
N GLY A 184 5.08 5.92 1.87
CA GLY A 184 4.29 5.53 0.71
C GLY A 184 2.79 5.81 0.85
N GLU A 185 2.29 5.97 2.10
CA GLU A 185 0.88 6.23 2.36
C GLU A 185 0.68 7.04 3.66
N GLU A 186 -0.56 7.53 3.87
CA GLU A 186 -0.88 8.49 4.92
C GLU A 186 -0.78 7.93 6.35
N GLY A 187 -1.15 6.67 6.57
CA GLY A 187 -1.11 6.05 7.89
C GLY A 187 0.32 5.91 8.42
N ILE A 188 1.25 5.45 7.57
CA ILE A 188 2.68 5.40 7.89
C ILE A 188 3.22 6.82 8.10
N CYS A 189 2.83 7.78 7.24
CA CYS A 189 3.24 9.18 7.38
C CYS A 189 2.78 9.77 8.71
N LYS A 190 1.53 9.53 9.10
CA LYS A 190 0.97 9.97 10.39
C LYS A 190 1.73 9.37 11.58
N GLY A 191 2.13 8.09 11.47
CA GLY A 191 2.84 7.38 12.53
C GLY A 191 4.31 7.76 12.65
N CYS A 192 5.05 7.86 11.53
CA CYS A 192 6.50 8.04 11.56
C CYS A 192 7.10 8.88 10.42
N GLY A 193 6.32 9.24 9.39
CA GLY A 193 6.84 9.92 8.21
C GLY A 193 6.76 11.45 8.29
N VAL A 194 7.63 12.12 7.54
CA VAL A 194 7.60 13.59 7.35
C VAL A 194 6.58 13.97 6.29
N ALA A 195 6.54 13.24 5.19
CA ALA A 195 5.66 13.50 4.05
C ALA A 195 5.26 12.24 3.30
N THR A 196 4.19 12.34 2.52
CA THR A 196 3.68 11.30 1.65
C THR A 196 2.95 11.89 0.45
N LEU A 197 2.91 11.13 -0.64
CA LEU A 197 1.95 11.37 -1.72
C LEU A 197 0.71 10.49 -1.43
N SER A 198 -0.29 11.09 -0.80
CA SER A 198 -1.45 10.40 -0.24
C SER A 198 -2.53 10.15 -1.28
N ILE A 199 -3.23 9.05 -1.12
CA ILE A 199 -4.51 8.76 -1.78
C ILE A 199 -5.63 8.83 -0.73
N ASP A 200 -6.88 9.04 -1.18
CA ASP A 200 -8.05 9.00 -0.31
C ASP A 200 -8.63 7.58 -0.27
N TYR A 201 -8.35 6.86 0.82
CA TYR A 201 -8.83 5.49 1.02
C TYR A 201 -10.36 5.39 1.16
N TYR A 202 -11.03 6.46 1.63
CA TYR A 202 -12.48 6.49 1.68
C TYR A 202 -13.07 6.51 0.26
N GLU A 203 -12.58 7.41 -0.60
CA GLU A 203 -13.01 7.47 -1.99
C GLU A 203 -12.63 6.21 -2.77
N LEU A 204 -11.47 5.62 -2.50
CA LEU A 204 -11.09 4.33 -3.08
C LEU A 204 -12.08 3.21 -2.72
N GLY A 205 -12.43 3.12 -1.43
CA GLY A 205 -13.43 2.16 -0.95
C GLY A 205 -14.82 2.42 -1.52
N ARG A 206 -15.22 3.69 -1.67
CA ARG A 206 -16.48 4.07 -2.32
C ARG A 206 -16.53 3.61 -3.77
N THR A 207 -15.45 3.85 -4.52
CA THR A 207 -15.32 3.36 -5.91
C THR A 207 -15.46 1.84 -5.99
N THR A 208 -14.78 1.10 -5.09
CA THR A 208 -14.92 -0.36 -5.01
C THR A 208 -16.36 -0.79 -4.72
N GLY A 209 -17.05 -0.07 -3.82
CA GLY A 209 -18.46 -0.30 -3.52
C GLY A 209 -19.38 -0.06 -4.72
N GLU A 210 -19.12 0.96 -5.52
CA GLU A 210 -19.86 1.23 -6.77
C GLU A 210 -19.63 0.13 -7.81
N MET A 211 -18.41 -0.39 -7.92
CA MET A 211 -18.10 -1.56 -8.76
C MET A 211 -18.90 -2.80 -8.30
N ALA A 212 -18.94 -3.05 -6.98
CA ALA A 212 -19.71 -4.17 -6.41
C ALA A 212 -21.19 -4.06 -6.75
N VAL A 213 -21.80 -2.88 -6.63
CA VAL A 213 -23.21 -2.66 -6.97
C VAL A 213 -23.50 -2.97 -8.43
N LYS A 214 -22.64 -2.55 -9.37
CA LYS A 214 -22.79 -2.84 -10.80
C LYS A 214 -22.77 -4.34 -11.08
N ILE A 215 -21.83 -5.07 -10.46
CA ILE A 215 -21.71 -6.53 -10.60
C ILE A 215 -22.96 -7.24 -10.05
N LEU A 216 -23.37 -6.93 -8.81
CA LEU A 216 -24.49 -7.57 -8.14
C LEU A 216 -25.83 -7.30 -8.84
N LYS A 217 -25.95 -6.18 -9.57
CA LYS A 217 -27.12 -5.86 -10.41
C LYS A 217 -27.08 -6.49 -11.81
N GLY A 218 -25.95 -7.10 -12.19
CA GLY A 218 -25.72 -7.60 -13.55
C GLY A 218 -25.53 -6.48 -14.59
N GLU A 219 -25.16 -5.28 -14.16
CA GLU A 219 -24.90 -4.11 -15.02
C GLU A 219 -23.46 -4.10 -15.55
N ALA A 220 -22.56 -4.89 -14.98
CA ALA A 220 -21.18 -5.02 -15.41
C ALA A 220 -20.68 -6.47 -15.31
N ASP A 221 -19.80 -6.84 -16.25
CA ASP A 221 -19.08 -8.11 -16.24
C ASP A 221 -17.69 -7.91 -15.64
N ILE A 222 -17.45 -8.51 -14.47
CA ILE A 222 -16.19 -8.38 -13.75
C ILE A 222 -14.97 -8.80 -14.58
N SER A 223 -15.15 -9.76 -15.49
CA SER A 223 -14.07 -10.27 -16.34
C SER A 223 -13.47 -9.24 -17.29
N THR A 224 -14.23 -8.19 -17.57
CA THR A 224 -13.83 -7.08 -18.47
C THR A 224 -13.56 -5.77 -17.73
N MET A 225 -13.82 -5.74 -16.42
CA MET A 225 -13.60 -4.52 -15.62
C MET A 225 -12.09 -4.29 -15.40
N ALA A 226 -11.63 -3.11 -15.79
CA ALA A 226 -10.27 -2.69 -15.49
C ALA A 226 -10.12 -2.36 -13.99
N ILE A 227 -8.89 -2.46 -13.49
CA ILE A 227 -8.53 -1.94 -12.18
C ILE A 227 -8.64 -0.41 -12.21
N GLU A 228 -9.32 0.17 -11.23
CA GLU A 228 -9.45 1.61 -11.10
C GLU A 228 -8.40 2.17 -10.13
N TYR A 229 -7.70 3.22 -10.53
CA TYR A 229 -6.68 3.92 -9.75
C TYR A 229 -7.25 5.20 -9.17
N TYR A 230 -6.76 5.59 -7.98
CA TYR A 230 -7.13 6.88 -7.42
C TYR A 230 -6.56 8.03 -8.29
N PRO A 231 -7.42 8.94 -8.81
CA PRO A 231 -6.98 9.85 -9.87
C PRO A 231 -6.24 11.09 -9.37
N ASN A 232 -6.38 11.47 -8.08
CA ASN A 232 -5.95 12.76 -7.56
C ASN A 232 -5.09 12.62 -6.29
N PRO A 233 -3.89 12.03 -6.35
CA PRO A 233 -3.02 11.95 -5.17
C PRO A 233 -2.62 13.36 -4.70
N VAL A 234 -2.53 13.55 -3.38
CA VAL A 234 -2.25 14.83 -2.73
C VAL A 234 -0.95 14.72 -1.94
N LYS A 235 -0.08 15.72 -2.06
CA LYS A 235 1.11 15.84 -1.23
C LYS A 235 0.68 16.23 0.19
N LYS A 236 0.97 15.38 1.16
CA LYS A 236 0.69 15.64 2.58
C LYS A 236 1.94 15.56 3.43
N TYR A 237 1.92 16.22 4.56
CA TYR A 237 3.03 16.19 5.52
C TYR A 237 2.54 16.09 6.97
N ASN A 238 3.38 15.52 7.81
CA ASN A 238 3.15 15.45 9.25
C ASN A 238 3.87 16.64 9.92
N PRO A 239 3.13 17.61 10.51
CA PRO A 239 3.73 18.81 11.10
C PRO A 239 4.71 18.52 12.25
N GLU A 240 4.42 17.50 13.07
CA GLU A 240 5.29 17.08 14.18
C GLU A 240 6.64 16.59 13.65
N MET A 241 6.61 15.69 12.68
CA MET A 241 7.84 15.09 12.13
C MET A 241 8.62 16.09 11.27
N ALA A 242 7.94 16.98 10.52
CA ALA A 242 8.58 18.06 9.79
C ALA A 242 9.33 19.02 10.75
N SER A 243 8.70 19.36 11.89
CA SER A 243 9.33 20.17 12.93
C SER A 243 10.51 19.46 13.58
N LEU A 244 10.36 18.17 13.91
CA LEU A 244 11.40 17.35 14.55
C LEU A 244 12.71 17.32 13.73
N TYR A 245 12.57 17.17 12.42
CA TYR A 245 13.72 17.08 11.50
C TYR A 245 14.08 18.42 10.83
N ASN A 246 13.43 19.53 11.20
CA ASN A 246 13.60 20.86 10.62
C ASN A 246 13.45 20.89 9.10
N VAL A 247 12.47 20.14 8.57
CA VAL A 247 12.20 20.07 7.13
C VAL A 247 11.34 21.26 6.70
N THR A 248 11.81 21.99 5.69
CA THR A 248 11.04 23.05 5.07
C THR A 248 10.02 22.42 4.10
N ILE A 249 8.74 22.59 4.41
CA ILE A 249 7.66 22.04 3.60
C ILE A 249 7.20 23.05 2.55
N PRO A 250 7.18 22.70 1.26
CA PRO A 250 6.63 23.54 0.20
C PRO A 250 5.13 23.83 0.40
N SER A 251 4.65 24.93 -0.16
CA SER A 251 3.28 25.43 0.08
C SER A 251 2.18 24.60 -0.60
N ASP A 252 2.55 23.66 -1.46
CA ASP A 252 1.64 22.73 -2.16
C ASP A 252 1.42 21.42 -1.37
N TYR A 253 1.94 21.33 -0.14
CA TYR A 253 1.69 20.22 0.77
C TYR A 253 0.59 20.57 1.77
N GLU A 254 -0.30 19.63 2.02
CA GLU A 254 -1.36 19.74 3.02
C GLU A 254 -0.94 19.05 4.34
N ALA A 255 -1.23 19.67 5.47
CA ALA A 255 -0.97 19.06 6.78
C ALA A 255 -1.92 17.86 7.01
N ILE A 256 -1.37 16.75 7.51
CA ILE A 256 -2.16 15.63 8.02
C ILE A 256 -2.79 16.07 9.35
N GLY A 257 -4.11 15.87 9.47
CA GLY A 257 -4.89 16.19 10.68
C GLY A 257 -4.82 15.10 11.76
#